data_3fa0cc4cafd245b0d65b559f4a77758f
#
_entry.id   3fa0cc4cafd245b0d65b559f4a77758f
#
_cell.length_a   1.000
_cell.length_b   1.000
_cell.length_c   1.000
_cell.angle_alpha   90.00
_cell.angle_beta   90.00
_cell.angle_gamma   90.00
#
_symmetry.space_group_name_H-M   'P 1'
#
loop_
_entity.id
_entity.type
_entity.pdbx_description
1 polymer ?
#
loop_
_entity_poly.entity_id
_entity_poly.type
_entity_poly.pdbx_seq_one_letter_code
_entity_poly.pdbx_strand_id
1 'polypeptide(L)'
;REILLRKLLNYLGGPMPRALIIVDVQPTFCEGGALPVTGGNAIAEAVAAYVDAHRDEYQLIVTTQDWHIDPGAHFSETPDFVDTWPPHGVAGTAEAELHPALAHVNADVTIKKGQYEAAYSGFEGTTEDGTTLEQALRAADITDVDVVGLAESHCVACTAVDAARADFKTRVLGELTAPVTAELGASARQWMTSEHVEIV
;
A
#
# COMPACT_ATOMS: atom_id res chain seq x y z
N ARG A 1 2.05 23.15 22.06
CA ARG A 1 2.71 22.44 23.19
C ARG A 1 2.96 20.96 22.84
N GLU A 2 2.00 20.23 22.29
CA GLU A 2 2.16 18.80 21.93
C GLU A 2 3.20 18.56 20.85
N ILE A 3 3.23 19.40 19.79
CA ILE A 3 4.20 19.29 18.69
C ILE A 3 5.64 19.49 19.20
N LEU A 4 5.83 20.42 20.13
CA LEU A 4 7.16 20.67 20.71
C LEU A 4 7.60 19.50 21.62
N LEU A 5 6.67 18.92 22.35
CA LEU A 5 6.94 17.76 23.22
C LEU A 5 7.28 16.51 22.40
N ARG A 6 6.56 16.27 21.28
CA ARG A 6 6.88 15.17 20.35
C ARG A 6 8.25 15.36 19.69
N LYS A 7 8.57 16.57 19.22
CA LYS A 7 9.92 16.87 18.68
C LYS A 7 11.02 16.67 19.72
N LEU A 8 10.76 17.01 20.98
CA LEU A 8 11.71 16.81 22.07
C LEU A 8 11.89 15.33 22.43
N LEU A 9 10.79 14.54 22.43
CA LEU A 9 10.84 13.10 22.65
C LEU A 9 11.60 12.36 21.53
N ASN A 10 11.43 12.76 20.28
CA ASN A 10 12.19 12.22 19.14
C ASN A 10 13.69 12.57 19.26
N TYR A 11 14.00 13.78 19.72
CA TYR A 11 15.39 14.21 19.96
C TYR A 11 16.05 13.44 21.13
N LEU A 12 15.26 12.95 22.07
CA LEU A 12 15.72 12.19 23.24
C LEU A 12 15.71 10.67 23.00
N GLY A 13 15.58 10.20 21.74
CA GLY A 13 15.63 8.77 21.40
C GLY A 13 14.30 8.04 21.60
N GLY A 14 13.17 8.75 21.53
CA GLY A 14 11.84 8.15 21.44
C GLY A 14 11.64 7.38 20.13
N PRO A 15 10.58 6.53 20.03
CA PRO A 15 10.29 5.81 18.81
C PRO A 15 10.11 6.78 17.65
N MET A 16 10.75 6.47 16.50
CA MET A 16 10.64 7.29 15.30
C MET A 16 9.19 7.29 14.79
N PRO A 17 8.66 8.44 14.33
CA PRO A 17 7.30 8.51 13.82
C PRO A 17 7.14 7.62 12.60
N ARG A 18 6.31 6.60 12.73
CA ARG A 18 6.15 5.54 11.73
C ARG A 18 4.73 5.49 11.21
N ALA A 19 4.59 5.26 9.90
CA ALA A 19 3.31 4.94 9.26
C ALA A 19 3.30 3.49 8.79
N LEU A 20 2.11 2.87 8.82
CA LEU A 20 1.82 1.63 8.13
C LEU A 20 1.03 1.97 6.86
N ILE A 21 1.53 1.52 5.71
CA ILE A 21 0.84 1.65 4.43
C ILE A 21 0.33 0.27 4.02
N ILE A 22 -0.99 0.12 4.03
CA ILE A 22 -1.71 -1.10 3.63
C ILE A 22 -2.10 -0.92 2.17
N VAL A 23 -1.38 -1.61 1.28
CA VAL A 23 -1.49 -1.45 -0.17
C VAL A 23 -2.52 -2.41 -0.73
N ASP A 24 -3.57 -1.87 -1.34
CA ASP A 24 -4.51 -2.53 -2.24
C ASP A 24 -5.06 -3.88 -1.73
N VAL A 25 -5.34 -3.97 -0.44
CA VAL A 25 -5.98 -5.17 0.14
C VAL A 25 -7.49 -5.09 -0.16
N GLN A 26 -7.81 -5.48 -1.40
CA GLN A 26 -9.14 -5.38 -2.01
C GLN A 26 -9.57 -6.74 -2.55
N PRO A 27 -10.89 -7.06 -2.53
CA PRO A 27 -11.38 -8.33 -3.08
C PRO A 27 -10.97 -8.60 -4.52
N THR A 28 -10.82 -7.56 -5.34
CA THR A 28 -10.38 -7.68 -6.75
C THR A 28 -9.03 -8.41 -6.89
N PHE A 29 -8.13 -8.29 -5.89
CA PHE A 29 -6.81 -8.92 -5.86
C PHE A 29 -6.74 -10.18 -4.98
N CYS A 30 -7.87 -10.64 -4.47
CA CYS A 30 -7.95 -11.85 -3.66
C CYS A 30 -8.59 -12.99 -4.45
N GLU A 31 -8.50 -14.22 -3.96
CA GLU A 31 -9.14 -15.38 -4.59
C GLU A 31 -10.65 -15.12 -4.73
N GLY A 32 -11.16 -15.33 -5.94
CA GLY A 32 -12.54 -15.03 -6.32
C GLY A 32 -12.73 -13.66 -6.95
N GLY A 33 -11.74 -12.78 -6.91
CA GLY A 33 -11.77 -11.47 -7.56
C GLY A 33 -11.33 -11.50 -9.04
N ALA A 34 -11.36 -10.34 -9.68
CA ALA A 34 -11.11 -10.20 -11.11
C ALA A 34 -9.63 -10.43 -11.49
N LEU A 35 -8.69 -10.10 -10.61
CA LEU A 35 -7.24 -10.22 -10.83
C LEU A 35 -6.58 -10.86 -9.59
N PRO A 36 -6.86 -12.15 -9.31
CA PRO A 36 -6.52 -12.75 -8.03
C PRO A 36 -5.03 -13.02 -7.87
N VAL A 37 -4.54 -12.73 -6.67
CA VAL A 37 -3.22 -13.16 -6.18
C VAL A 37 -3.44 -14.36 -5.27
N THR A 38 -2.71 -15.45 -5.50
CA THR A 38 -2.76 -16.62 -4.63
C THR A 38 -2.33 -16.24 -3.20
N GLY A 39 -3.17 -16.54 -2.23
CA GLY A 39 -2.95 -16.16 -0.83
C GLY A 39 -3.50 -14.78 -0.46
N GLY A 40 -4.15 -14.07 -1.38
CA GLY A 40 -4.65 -12.72 -1.15
C GLY A 40 -5.63 -12.61 0.03
N ASN A 41 -6.58 -13.55 0.15
CA ASN A 41 -7.48 -13.58 1.31
C ASN A 41 -6.73 -13.83 2.63
N ALA A 42 -5.75 -14.73 2.64
CA ALA A 42 -4.93 -14.98 3.82
C ALA A 42 -4.09 -13.75 4.22
N ILE A 43 -3.57 -13.01 3.25
CA ILE A 43 -2.87 -11.74 3.51
C ILE A 43 -3.84 -10.71 4.10
N ALA A 44 -5.05 -10.60 3.60
CA ALA A 44 -6.05 -9.68 4.15
C ALA A 44 -6.32 -9.95 5.64
N GLU A 45 -6.50 -11.22 6.01
CA GLU A 45 -6.70 -11.64 7.40
C GLU A 45 -5.45 -11.39 8.26
N ALA A 46 -4.26 -11.70 7.73
CA ALA A 46 -2.99 -11.51 8.44
C ALA A 46 -2.70 -10.02 8.68
N VAL A 47 -2.95 -9.15 7.69
CA VAL A 47 -2.81 -7.70 7.83
C VAL A 47 -3.78 -7.16 8.88
N ALA A 48 -5.04 -7.60 8.87
CA ALA A 48 -6.03 -7.20 9.87
C ALA A 48 -5.56 -7.57 11.30
N ALA A 49 -5.12 -8.82 11.50
CA ALA A 49 -4.61 -9.29 12.79
C ALA A 49 -3.35 -8.53 13.22
N TYR A 50 -2.47 -8.21 12.27
CA TYR A 50 -1.27 -7.41 12.53
C TYR A 50 -1.63 -6.00 13.01
N VAL A 51 -2.56 -5.34 12.34
CA VAL A 51 -3.04 -4.01 12.75
C VAL A 51 -3.61 -4.04 14.17
N ASP A 52 -4.44 -5.04 14.48
CA ASP A 52 -5.01 -5.18 15.83
C ASP A 52 -3.94 -5.31 16.92
N ALA A 53 -2.85 -6.03 16.63
CA ALA A 53 -1.77 -6.27 17.58
C ALA A 53 -0.79 -5.09 17.70
N HIS A 54 -0.63 -4.29 16.64
CA HIS A 54 0.46 -3.31 16.51
C HIS A 54 -0.01 -1.87 16.25
N ARG A 55 -1.32 -1.59 16.35
CA ARG A 55 -1.87 -0.25 16.05
C ARG A 55 -1.14 0.88 16.77
N ASP A 56 -0.76 0.66 18.02
CA ASP A 56 -0.13 1.66 18.86
C ASP A 56 1.34 1.95 18.51
N GLU A 57 1.95 1.10 17.67
CA GLU A 57 3.30 1.31 17.16
C GLU A 57 3.34 2.30 15.99
N TYR A 58 2.18 2.61 15.39
CA TYR A 58 2.04 3.46 14.22
C TYR A 58 1.35 4.78 14.57
N GLN A 59 1.97 5.87 14.17
CA GLN A 59 1.38 7.21 14.27
C GLN A 59 0.29 7.43 13.23
N LEU A 60 0.43 6.78 12.06
CA LEU A 60 -0.48 6.91 10.94
C LEU A 60 -0.72 5.54 10.30
N ILE A 61 -1.97 5.19 10.05
CA ILE A 61 -2.37 4.05 9.21
C ILE A 61 -2.94 4.58 7.92
N VAL A 62 -2.36 4.14 6.81
CA VAL A 62 -2.78 4.51 5.44
C VAL A 62 -3.29 3.27 4.73
N THR A 63 -4.39 3.39 4.01
CA THR A 63 -4.84 2.40 3.03
C THR A 63 -4.73 2.96 1.64
N THR A 64 -4.37 2.13 0.66
CA THR A 64 -4.46 2.48 -0.75
C THR A 64 -5.43 1.55 -1.47
N GLN A 65 -6.07 2.05 -2.52
CA GLN A 65 -7.01 1.30 -3.34
C GLN A 65 -6.83 1.67 -4.82
N ASP A 66 -6.84 0.66 -5.69
CA ASP A 66 -7.18 0.88 -7.09
C ASP A 66 -8.64 1.30 -7.19
N TRP A 67 -8.88 2.39 -7.91
CA TRP A 67 -10.20 2.97 -8.05
C TRP A 67 -10.41 3.44 -9.50
N HIS A 68 -10.45 2.43 -10.41
CA HIS A 68 -10.47 2.69 -11.84
C HIS A 68 -11.86 3.13 -12.32
N ILE A 69 -11.92 4.32 -12.91
CA ILE A 69 -13.13 4.86 -13.57
C ILE A 69 -13.02 4.64 -15.08
N ASP A 70 -11.96 5.17 -15.68
CA ASP A 70 -11.60 4.97 -17.08
C ASP A 70 -10.06 5.04 -17.21
N PRO A 71 -9.35 3.95 -16.90
CA PRO A 71 -7.89 3.94 -16.94
C PRO A 71 -7.32 3.76 -18.36
N GLY A 72 -8.14 3.92 -19.39
CA GLY A 72 -7.73 3.84 -20.81
C GLY A 72 -7.13 2.48 -21.17
N ALA A 73 -5.95 2.51 -21.79
CA ALA A 73 -5.26 1.31 -22.27
C ALA A 73 -4.76 0.35 -21.16
N HIS A 74 -4.86 0.74 -19.90
CA HIS A 74 -4.56 -0.15 -18.77
C HIS A 74 -5.50 -1.37 -18.74
N PHE A 75 -6.75 -1.19 -19.16
CA PHE A 75 -7.71 -2.27 -19.36
C PHE A 75 -7.68 -2.78 -20.79
N SER A 76 -7.67 -4.10 -20.96
CA SER A 76 -7.70 -4.77 -22.26
C SER A 76 -8.57 -6.03 -22.20
N GLU A 77 -9.29 -6.29 -23.31
CA GLU A 77 -9.97 -7.57 -23.52
C GLU A 77 -9.00 -8.71 -23.86
N THR A 78 -7.78 -8.35 -24.30
CA THR A 78 -6.68 -9.26 -24.61
C THR A 78 -5.41 -8.81 -23.86
N PRO A 79 -5.40 -8.88 -22.52
CA PRO A 79 -4.30 -8.35 -21.72
C PRO A 79 -3.02 -9.15 -21.95
N ASP A 80 -1.88 -8.43 -21.92
CA ASP A 80 -0.57 -9.04 -21.96
C ASP A 80 -0.05 -9.43 -20.56
N PHE A 81 -0.74 -8.99 -19.51
CA PHE A 81 -0.37 -9.19 -18.08
C PHE A 81 1.00 -8.61 -17.72
N VAL A 82 1.44 -7.60 -18.45
CA VAL A 82 2.65 -6.80 -18.19
C VAL A 82 2.27 -5.34 -18.03
N ASP A 83 1.69 -4.76 -19.08
CA ASP A 83 1.26 -3.36 -19.13
C ASP A 83 -0.26 -3.22 -19.20
N THR A 84 -0.95 -4.28 -19.62
CA THR A 84 -2.40 -4.31 -19.79
C THR A 84 -3.03 -5.45 -18.99
N TRP A 85 -4.20 -5.18 -18.43
CA TRP A 85 -4.88 -6.06 -17.48
C TRP A 85 -6.37 -6.20 -17.82
N PRO A 86 -7.02 -7.30 -17.39
CA PRO A 86 -8.47 -7.34 -17.44
C PRO A 86 -9.06 -6.28 -16.50
N PRO A 87 -10.30 -5.83 -16.70
CA PRO A 87 -10.95 -4.91 -15.75
C PRO A 87 -10.89 -5.44 -14.33
N HIS A 88 -10.37 -4.61 -13.43
CA HIS A 88 -10.19 -4.88 -12.00
C HIS A 88 -10.28 -3.57 -11.22
N GLY A 89 -10.53 -3.62 -9.92
CA GLY A 89 -10.60 -2.42 -9.07
C GLY A 89 -11.55 -1.34 -9.62
N VAL A 90 -12.64 -1.75 -10.27
CA VAL A 90 -13.57 -0.83 -10.91
C VAL A 90 -14.33 -0.02 -9.85
N ALA A 91 -14.22 1.28 -9.95
CA ALA A 91 -14.81 2.23 -9.00
C ALA A 91 -16.31 1.98 -8.78
N GLY A 92 -16.71 2.00 -7.51
CA GLY A 92 -18.11 1.80 -7.11
C GLY A 92 -18.56 0.33 -7.09
N THR A 93 -17.66 -0.63 -7.32
CA THR A 93 -17.94 -2.06 -7.15
C THR A 93 -17.46 -2.57 -5.81
N ALA A 94 -18.06 -3.66 -5.32
CA ALA A 94 -17.61 -4.31 -4.08
C ALA A 94 -16.16 -4.81 -4.16
N GLU A 95 -15.67 -5.16 -5.35
CA GLU A 95 -14.29 -5.59 -5.57
C GLU A 95 -13.26 -4.46 -5.40
N ALA A 96 -13.65 -3.21 -5.60
CA ALA A 96 -12.79 -2.04 -5.40
C ALA A 96 -12.77 -1.53 -3.95
N GLU A 97 -13.68 -1.99 -3.12
CA GLU A 97 -13.67 -1.66 -1.69
C GLU A 97 -12.52 -2.37 -0.96
N LEU A 98 -12.21 -1.95 0.26
CA LEU A 98 -11.28 -2.70 1.10
C LEU A 98 -11.85 -4.08 1.41
N HIS A 99 -10.95 -5.06 1.53
CA HIS A 99 -11.34 -6.42 1.89
C HIS A 99 -12.12 -6.44 3.21
N PRO A 100 -13.19 -7.26 3.34
CA PRO A 100 -14.03 -7.30 4.54
C PRO A 100 -13.25 -7.55 5.85
N ALA A 101 -12.15 -8.27 5.81
CA ALA A 101 -11.28 -8.46 6.98
C ALA A 101 -10.76 -7.14 7.55
N LEU A 102 -10.64 -6.09 6.74
CA LEU A 102 -10.18 -4.76 7.17
C LEU A 102 -11.34 -3.83 7.59
N ALA A 103 -12.57 -4.31 7.65
CA ALA A 103 -13.74 -3.45 7.94
C ALA A 103 -13.65 -2.71 9.28
N HIS A 104 -12.92 -3.25 10.25
CA HIS A 104 -12.70 -2.63 11.57
C HIS A 104 -11.41 -1.78 11.62
N VAL A 105 -10.59 -1.80 10.59
CA VAL A 105 -9.38 -0.98 10.52
C VAL A 105 -9.78 0.46 10.22
N ASN A 106 -9.58 1.32 11.22
CA ASN A 106 -9.80 2.75 11.05
C ASN A 106 -8.51 3.37 10.49
N ALA A 107 -8.43 3.48 9.16
CA ALA A 107 -7.33 4.17 8.51
C ALA A 107 -7.43 5.69 8.77
N ASP A 108 -6.29 6.29 9.07
CA ASP A 108 -6.18 7.75 9.25
C ASP A 108 -6.19 8.48 7.89
N VAL A 109 -5.69 7.79 6.85
CA VAL A 109 -5.60 8.30 5.47
C VAL A 109 -6.02 7.22 4.50
N THR A 110 -6.90 7.54 3.57
CA THR A 110 -7.31 6.66 2.48
C THR A 110 -6.90 7.28 1.15
N ILE A 111 -6.08 6.56 0.39
CA ILE A 111 -5.58 6.96 -0.93
C ILE A 111 -6.30 6.15 -2.00
N LYS A 112 -6.82 6.81 -3.01
CA LYS A 112 -7.36 6.18 -4.22
C LYS A 112 -6.49 6.55 -5.41
N LYS A 113 -6.19 5.57 -6.27
CA LYS A 113 -5.30 5.75 -7.41
C LYS A 113 -5.87 5.11 -8.68
N GLY A 114 -5.34 5.51 -9.83
CA GLY A 114 -5.66 4.90 -11.09
C GLY A 114 -7.04 5.23 -11.65
N GLN A 115 -7.62 6.36 -11.28
CA GLN A 115 -8.97 6.73 -11.74
C GLN A 115 -9.06 6.81 -13.26
N TYR A 116 -8.07 7.46 -13.92
CA TYR A 116 -8.08 7.76 -15.34
C TYR A 116 -6.79 7.37 -16.06
N GLU A 117 -5.89 6.69 -15.39
CA GLU A 117 -4.61 6.20 -15.90
C GLU A 117 -4.13 4.97 -15.14
N ALA A 118 -3.14 4.26 -15.66
CA ALA A 118 -2.45 3.23 -14.92
C ALA A 118 -1.75 3.83 -13.70
N ALA A 119 -1.89 3.22 -12.54
CA ALA A 119 -1.18 3.60 -11.33
C ALA A 119 -0.88 2.36 -10.49
N TYR A 120 0.36 2.22 -10.04
CA TYR A 120 0.81 1.11 -9.20
C TYR A 120 1.16 1.57 -7.79
N SER A 121 1.91 2.68 -7.68
CA SER A 121 2.34 3.22 -6.39
C SER A 121 1.22 4.00 -5.70
N GLY A 122 1.12 3.85 -4.38
CA GLY A 122 0.27 4.71 -3.56
C GLY A 122 0.62 6.20 -3.64
N PHE A 123 1.87 6.52 -4.03
CA PHE A 123 2.32 7.90 -4.24
C PHE A 123 1.76 8.54 -5.51
N GLU A 124 1.13 7.78 -6.40
CA GLU A 124 0.42 8.29 -7.58
C GLU A 124 -1.04 8.64 -7.29
N GLY A 125 -1.54 8.30 -6.10
CA GLY A 125 -2.91 8.55 -5.68
C GLY A 125 -3.06 9.73 -4.73
N THR A 126 -4.31 10.02 -4.43
CA THR A 126 -4.70 11.10 -3.51
C THR A 126 -5.84 10.67 -2.59
N THR A 127 -6.02 11.42 -1.52
CA THR A 127 -7.26 11.42 -0.74
C THR A 127 -8.40 12.07 -1.54
N GLU A 128 -9.61 12.02 -1.01
CA GLU A 128 -10.79 12.61 -1.65
C GLU A 128 -10.64 14.13 -1.84
N ASP A 129 -9.94 14.82 -0.92
CA ASP A 129 -9.68 16.26 -0.99
C ASP A 129 -8.45 16.63 -1.84
N GLY A 130 -7.81 15.64 -2.48
CA GLY A 130 -6.66 15.84 -3.37
C GLY A 130 -5.29 15.86 -2.67
N THR A 131 -5.20 15.55 -1.38
CA THR A 131 -3.93 15.42 -0.66
C THR A 131 -3.18 14.19 -1.14
N THR A 132 -1.90 14.32 -1.55
CA THR A 132 -1.06 13.18 -1.94
C THR A 132 -0.61 12.38 -0.73
N LEU A 133 -0.21 11.11 -0.95
CA LEU A 133 0.35 10.29 0.12
C LEU A 133 1.58 10.94 0.76
N GLU A 134 2.49 11.49 -0.05
CA GLU A 134 3.68 12.18 0.48
C GLU A 134 3.28 13.37 1.36
N GLN A 135 2.34 14.20 0.92
CA GLN A 135 1.87 15.33 1.71
C GLN A 135 1.27 14.88 3.06
N ALA A 136 0.49 13.80 3.06
CA ALA A 136 -0.11 13.26 4.28
C ALA A 136 0.96 12.75 5.26
N LEU A 137 1.97 12.01 4.76
CA LEU A 137 3.09 11.52 5.56
C LEU A 137 3.92 12.67 6.14
N ARG A 138 4.25 13.68 5.32
CA ARG A 138 5.01 14.87 5.76
C ARG A 138 4.24 15.69 6.79
N ALA A 139 2.94 15.90 6.59
CA ALA A 139 2.10 16.62 7.53
C ALA A 139 2.01 15.96 8.92
N ALA A 140 2.19 14.64 8.98
CA ALA A 140 2.25 13.87 10.21
C ALA A 140 3.68 13.71 10.78
N ASP A 141 4.67 14.41 10.22
CA ASP A 141 6.10 14.31 10.60
C ASP A 141 6.64 12.86 10.51
N ILE A 142 6.08 12.00 9.62
CA ILE A 142 6.54 10.62 9.44
C ILE A 142 7.96 10.60 8.88
N THR A 143 8.78 9.70 9.41
CA THR A 143 10.16 9.44 8.95
C THR A 143 10.37 8.02 8.49
N ASP A 144 9.60 7.09 9.04
CA ASP A 144 9.68 5.66 8.77
C ASP A 144 8.34 5.14 8.25
N VAL A 145 8.38 4.24 7.27
CA VAL A 145 7.19 3.58 6.74
C VAL A 145 7.39 2.08 6.67
N ASP A 146 6.36 1.35 7.09
CA ASP A 146 6.22 -0.08 6.85
C ASP A 146 5.15 -0.28 5.79
N VAL A 147 5.42 -1.15 4.83
CA VAL A 147 4.53 -1.42 3.70
C VAL A 147 4.11 -2.88 3.73
N VAL A 148 2.80 -3.11 3.61
CA VAL A 148 2.17 -4.43 3.57
C VAL A 148 1.10 -4.45 2.48
N GLY A 149 0.57 -5.62 2.15
CA GLY A 149 -0.59 -5.75 1.26
C GLY A 149 -0.29 -6.46 -0.05
N LEU A 150 -0.94 -6.05 -1.11
CA LEU A 150 -0.97 -6.75 -2.41
C LEU A 150 -0.67 -5.80 -3.59
N ALA A 151 -0.12 -6.31 -4.69
CA ALA A 151 0.68 -7.52 -4.73
C ALA A 151 2.13 -7.12 -4.47
N GLU A 152 2.91 -7.96 -3.81
CA GLU A 152 4.33 -7.70 -3.49
C GLU A 152 5.13 -7.31 -4.72
N SER A 153 4.90 -8.02 -5.83
CA SER A 153 5.63 -7.84 -7.09
C SER A 153 5.26 -6.58 -7.88
N HIS A 154 4.21 -5.85 -7.50
CA HIS A 154 3.67 -4.70 -8.23
C HIS A 154 3.42 -3.50 -7.31
N CYS A 155 2.19 -3.32 -6.84
CA CYS A 155 1.80 -2.12 -6.09
C CYS A 155 2.57 -1.96 -4.76
N VAL A 156 2.87 -3.05 -4.06
CA VAL A 156 3.69 -3.01 -2.84
C VAL A 156 5.11 -2.55 -3.17
N ALA A 157 5.76 -3.19 -4.14
CA ALA A 157 7.12 -2.83 -4.54
C ALA A 157 7.21 -1.39 -5.03
N CYS A 158 6.30 -0.95 -5.91
CA CYS A 158 6.28 0.42 -6.41
C CYS A 158 6.08 1.44 -5.28
N THR A 159 5.15 1.17 -4.36
CA THR A 159 4.91 2.04 -3.20
C THR A 159 6.13 2.12 -2.28
N ALA A 160 6.77 0.98 -1.99
CA ALA A 160 7.94 0.94 -1.12
C ALA A 160 9.14 1.66 -1.74
N VAL A 161 9.38 1.46 -3.04
CA VAL A 161 10.47 2.14 -3.76
C VAL A 161 10.25 3.66 -3.80
N ASP A 162 9.02 4.10 -4.10
CA ASP A 162 8.71 5.53 -4.11
C ASP A 162 8.84 6.15 -2.72
N ALA A 163 8.46 5.42 -1.66
CA ALA A 163 8.68 5.87 -0.29
C ALA A 163 10.19 6.06 0.01
N ALA A 164 11.02 5.08 -0.37
CA ALA A 164 12.47 5.17 -0.18
C ALA A 164 13.08 6.33 -0.98
N ARG A 165 12.66 6.53 -2.22
CA ARG A 165 13.08 7.65 -3.07
C ARG A 165 12.63 9.02 -2.56
N ALA A 166 11.56 9.05 -1.78
CA ALA A 166 11.09 10.24 -1.08
C ALA A 166 11.74 10.42 0.30
N ASP A 167 12.86 9.73 0.57
CA ASP A 167 13.63 9.81 1.81
C ASP A 167 12.91 9.31 3.08
N PHE A 168 11.91 8.45 2.94
CA PHE A 168 11.39 7.71 4.09
C PHE A 168 12.22 6.45 4.31
N LYS A 169 12.57 6.17 5.57
CA LYS A 169 13.15 4.87 5.92
C LYS A 169 12.08 3.79 5.77
N THR A 170 12.23 2.94 4.76
CA THR A 170 11.18 2.06 4.27
C THR A 170 11.49 0.60 4.55
N ARG A 171 10.51 -0.11 5.12
CA ARG A 171 10.52 -1.57 5.25
C ARG A 171 9.28 -2.16 4.57
N VAL A 172 9.44 -3.34 3.99
CA VAL A 172 8.33 -4.22 3.61
C VAL A 172 8.28 -5.38 4.61
N LEU A 173 7.12 -5.61 5.21
CA LEU A 173 6.90 -6.75 6.08
C LEU A 173 6.55 -7.96 5.20
N GLY A 174 7.56 -8.78 4.88
CA GLY A 174 7.48 -9.78 3.83
C GLY A 174 6.42 -10.86 4.06
N GLU A 175 6.12 -11.20 5.31
CA GLU A 175 5.07 -12.16 5.65
C GLU A 175 3.65 -11.62 5.48
N LEU A 176 3.50 -10.30 5.30
CA LEU A 176 2.22 -9.61 5.11
C LEU A 176 2.02 -9.12 3.68
N THR A 177 2.69 -9.77 2.74
CA THR A 177 2.59 -9.53 1.29
C THR A 177 2.56 -10.86 0.52
N ALA A 178 2.03 -10.84 -0.70
CA ALA A 178 2.09 -11.97 -1.62
C ALA A 178 2.35 -11.48 -3.05
N PRO A 179 3.27 -12.11 -3.79
CA PRO A 179 3.55 -11.76 -5.18
C PRO A 179 2.53 -12.40 -6.13
N VAL A 180 2.44 -11.87 -7.35
CA VAL A 180 1.65 -12.49 -8.44
C VAL A 180 2.23 -13.85 -8.81
N THR A 181 3.56 -13.95 -8.92
CA THR A 181 4.30 -15.22 -9.05
C THR A 181 5.56 -15.16 -8.19
N ALA A 182 6.12 -16.34 -7.84
CA ALA A 182 7.36 -16.43 -7.08
C ALA A 182 8.54 -15.74 -7.80
N GLU A 183 8.61 -15.85 -9.12
CA GLU A 183 9.68 -15.24 -9.93
C GLU A 183 9.58 -13.72 -9.92
N LEU A 184 8.37 -13.17 -10.12
CA LEU A 184 8.13 -11.72 -10.05
C LEU A 184 8.37 -11.18 -8.63
N GLY A 185 8.03 -11.95 -7.61
CA GLY A 185 8.33 -11.61 -6.22
C GLY A 185 9.81 -11.52 -5.95
N ALA A 186 10.59 -12.51 -6.42
CA ALA A 186 12.06 -12.50 -6.28
C ALA A 186 12.70 -11.29 -6.98
N SER A 187 12.25 -10.97 -8.20
CA SER A 187 12.72 -9.81 -8.95
C SER A 187 12.36 -8.50 -8.26
N ALA A 188 11.15 -8.38 -7.73
CA ALA A 188 10.70 -7.21 -6.99
C ALA A 188 11.51 -7.00 -5.70
N ARG A 189 11.83 -8.06 -4.96
CA ARG A 189 12.68 -8.00 -3.76
C ARG A 189 14.09 -7.53 -4.08
N GLN A 190 14.67 -7.99 -5.19
CA GLN A 190 15.97 -7.50 -5.65
C GLN A 190 15.91 -6.01 -5.98
N TRP A 191 14.88 -5.57 -6.70
CA TRP A 191 14.68 -4.17 -7.02
C TRP A 191 14.50 -3.32 -5.75
N MET A 192 13.61 -3.70 -4.85
CA MET A 192 13.40 -3.00 -3.59
C MET A 192 14.67 -2.87 -2.77
N THR A 193 15.45 -3.95 -2.66
CA THR A 193 16.73 -3.94 -1.93
C THR A 193 17.74 -3.00 -2.59
N SER A 194 17.81 -2.95 -3.93
CA SER A 194 18.69 -2.03 -4.66
C SER A 194 18.31 -0.55 -4.47
N GLU A 195 17.05 -0.28 -4.11
CA GLU A 195 16.52 1.05 -3.80
C GLU A 195 16.49 1.34 -2.29
N HIS A 196 17.25 0.58 -1.51
CA HIS A 196 17.39 0.75 -0.06
C HIS A 196 16.12 0.46 0.76
N VAL A 197 15.18 -0.32 0.24
CA VAL A 197 14.06 -0.86 1.00
C VAL A 197 14.53 -2.09 1.77
N GLU A 198 14.28 -2.12 3.06
CA GLU A 198 14.52 -3.28 3.92
C GLU A 198 13.34 -4.27 3.81
N ILE A 199 13.61 -5.55 3.66
CA ILE A 199 12.57 -6.59 3.70
C ILE A 199 12.76 -7.41 4.96
N VAL A 200 11.76 -7.44 5.82
CA VAL A 200 11.77 -8.07 7.15
C VAL A 200 10.65 -9.10 7.30
#